data_125f5cc82015a86796828da64cb20ee2
#
_entry.id   125f5cc82015a86796828da64cb20ee2
#
_cell.length_a   1.000
_cell.length_b   1.000
_cell.length_c   1.000
_cell.angle_alpha   90.00
_cell.angle_beta   90.00
_cell.angle_gamma   90.00
#
_symmetry.space_group_name_H-M   'P 1'
#
loop_
_entity.id
_entity.type
_entity.pdbx_description
1 polymer ?
#
loop_
_entity_poly.entity_id
_entity_poly.type
_entity_poly.pdbx_seq_one_letter_code
_entity_poly.pdbx_strand_id
1 'polypeptide(L)'
;EDTDFPVEGYDEKNLVVADGFENHKRMAFASVGELNRHLEETGSQNAYLFTPIHFREQSIGYLVMKNGRFLYDNPYYYDIHSTIVKTLETQFKQKQLENAANKLQMLYNRDPLTGICNRIAYTDIIRPAFAKYQEKGIACALVFVDADDFKSVNDTYGHEFGDQVLIRIAQILEEECPQQGYVCRYGGDEFIGFFPYATSKKAQQYTDRVQSRLTKENIMISIGVELTFAGGEETIDEYLSLADQNMYRQKQMRKESRKNIE
;
A
#
# COMPACT_ATOMS: atom_id res chain seq x y z
N GLU A 1 -4.79 19.53 2.26
CA GLU A 1 -5.80 19.30 3.31
C GLU A 1 -6.93 18.53 2.65
N ASP A 2 -6.80 17.21 2.60
CA ASP A 2 -7.87 16.30 2.20
C ASP A 2 -8.85 16.21 3.37
N THR A 3 -9.88 17.05 3.32
CA THR A 3 -11.07 16.81 4.15
C THR A 3 -11.88 15.74 3.44
N ASP A 4 -11.96 14.55 4.03
CA ASP A 4 -12.78 13.42 3.54
C ASP A 4 -14.30 13.71 3.53
N PHE A 5 -14.69 14.98 3.70
CA PHE A 5 -16.06 15.45 3.67
C PHE A 5 -16.19 16.57 2.64
N PRO A 6 -17.23 16.55 1.82
CA PRO A 6 -17.55 17.69 0.96
C PRO A 6 -17.79 18.92 1.83
N VAL A 7 -17.13 20.01 1.48
CA VAL A 7 -17.36 21.33 2.09
C VAL A 7 -18.85 21.70 1.92
N GLU A 8 -19.45 22.37 2.93
CA GLU A 8 -20.81 22.86 2.82
C GLU A 8 -21.02 23.65 1.53
N GLY A 9 -21.93 23.16 0.70
CA GLY A 9 -22.27 23.77 -0.58
C GLY A 9 -22.16 22.80 -1.74
N TYR A 10 -22.92 23.08 -2.78
CA TYR A 10 -22.86 22.37 -4.05
C TYR A 10 -21.51 22.64 -4.74
N ASP A 11 -20.64 21.64 -4.77
CA ASP A 11 -19.53 21.62 -5.71
C ASP A 11 -19.85 20.62 -6.82
N GLU A 12 -19.94 21.09 -8.07
CA GLU A 12 -20.18 20.25 -9.25
C GLU A 12 -19.13 19.12 -9.42
N LYS A 13 -17.98 19.25 -8.76
CA LYS A 13 -16.89 18.28 -8.83
C LYS A 13 -17.05 17.09 -7.86
N ASN A 14 -17.84 17.23 -6.80
CA ASN A 14 -17.93 16.25 -5.73
C ASN A 14 -19.23 15.45 -5.72
N LEU A 15 -20.00 15.49 -6.80
CA LEU A 15 -21.23 14.73 -6.85
C LEU A 15 -20.97 13.28 -7.24
N VAL A 16 -21.11 12.45 -6.25
CA VAL A 16 -21.28 11.02 -6.44
C VAL A 16 -22.76 10.76 -6.81
N VAL A 17 -22.91 10.28 -7.99
CA VAL A 17 -24.04 9.62 -8.62
C VAL A 17 -25.15 9.18 -7.69
N ALA A 18 -26.33 9.74 -7.89
CA ALA A 18 -27.55 9.20 -7.34
C ALA A 18 -27.98 7.96 -8.15
N ASP A 19 -28.03 6.81 -7.51
CA ASP A 19 -28.83 5.69 -8.00
C ASP A 19 -30.31 6.02 -7.80
N GLY A 20 -31.07 6.06 -8.86
CA GLY A 20 -32.52 6.26 -8.83
C GLY A 20 -33.29 5.09 -9.41
N PHE A 21 -34.55 4.93 -9.00
CA PHE A 21 -35.46 3.99 -9.61
C PHE A 21 -36.69 4.74 -10.11
N GLU A 22 -36.98 4.65 -11.38
CA GLU A 22 -38.22 5.14 -11.96
C GLU A 22 -38.87 4.01 -12.74
N ASN A 23 -40.16 3.76 -12.46
CA ASN A 23 -40.92 2.68 -13.07
C ASN A 23 -40.22 1.29 -13.00
N HIS A 24 -39.64 0.98 -11.83
CA HIS A 24 -38.84 -0.23 -11.56
C HIS A 24 -37.57 -0.39 -12.40
N LYS A 25 -37.12 0.66 -13.06
CA LYS A 25 -35.83 0.68 -13.76
C LYS A 25 -34.81 1.48 -12.98
N ARG A 26 -33.61 0.92 -12.87
CA ARG A 26 -32.47 1.63 -12.27
C ARG A 26 -32.04 2.76 -13.20
N MET A 27 -31.86 3.94 -12.64
CA MET A 27 -31.36 5.13 -13.32
C MET A 27 -30.07 5.55 -12.62
N ALA A 28 -29.08 5.92 -13.40
CA ALA A 28 -27.81 6.46 -12.89
C ALA A 28 -27.56 7.80 -13.56
N PHE A 29 -27.10 8.78 -12.79
CA PHE A 29 -26.78 10.11 -13.27
C PHE A 29 -25.31 10.39 -13.03
N ALA A 30 -24.59 10.86 -14.03
CA ALA A 30 -23.16 11.14 -13.92
C ALA A 30 -22.86 12.49 -13.24
N SER A 31 -23.86 13.35 -13.09
CA SER A 31 -23.72 14.68 -12.45
C SER A 31 -25.05 15.19 -11.89
N VAL A 32 -24.98 16.18 -10.98
CA VAL A 32 -26.18 16.93 -10.52
C VAL A 32 -26.89 17.59 -11.69
N GLY A 33 -26.14 18.10 -12.66
CA GLY A 33 -26.71 18.74 -13.83
C GLY A 33 -27.58 17.78 -14.65
N GLU A 34 -27.19 16.52 -14.78
CA GLU A 34 -28.03 15.49 -15.42
C GLU A 34 -29.26 15.17 -14.60
N LEU A 35 -29.11 15.01 -13.28
CA LEU A 35 -30.25 14.78 -12.39
C LEU A 35 -31.23 15.96 -12.46
N ASN A 36 -30.76 17.20 -12.33
CA ASN A 36 -31.62 18.40 -12.38
C ASN A 36 -32.35 18.50 -13.73
N ARG A 37 -31.65 18.27 -14.83
CA ARG A 37 -32.27 18.27 -16.17
C ARG A 37 -33.36 17.21 -16.27
N HIS A 38 -33.11 16.00 -15.77
CA HIS A 38 -34.11 14.93 -15.74
C HIS A 38 -35.34 15.32 -14.88
N LEU A 39 -35.14 15.97 -13.73
CA LEU A 39 -36.20 16.45 -12.87
C LEU A 39 -37.02 17.57 -13.55
N GLU A 40 -36.39 18.46 -14.30
CA GLU A 40 -37.03 19.50 -15.08
C GLU A 40 -37.81 18.95 -16.28
N GLU A 41 -37.23 18.03 -17.04
CA GLU A 41 -37.85 17.40 -18.22
C GLU A 41 -39.08 16.56 -17.85
N THR A 42 -39.08 15.90 -16.71
CA THR A 42 -40.23 15.14 -16.21
C THR A 42 -41.34 16.00 -15.62
N GLY A 43 -41.15 17.29 -15.53
CA GLY A 43 -42.01 18.41 -15.65
C GLY A 43 -43.08 18.68 -14.63
N SER A 44 -43.89 19.62 -15.04
CA SER A 44 -44.85 20.45 -14.31
C SER A 44 -46.01 19.72 -13.59
N GLN A 45 -46.11 18.41 -13.66
CA GLN A 45 -47.17 17.63 -13.00
C GLN A 45 -46.67 16.75 -11.84
N ASN A 46 -45.36 16.79 -11.52
CA ASN A 46 -44.79 15.95 -10.49
C ASN A 46 -44.41 16.77 -9.25
N ALA A 47 -44.68 16.20 -8.08
CA ALA A 47 -44.18 16.72 -6.81
C ALA A 47 -42.92 15.98 -6.41
N TYR A 48 -41.91 16.71 -6.00
CA TYR A 48 -40.64 16.15 -5.51
C TYR A 48 -40.46 16.49 -4.04
N LEU A 49 -40.15 15.50 -3.24
CA LEU A 49 -39.72 15.64 -1.85
C LEU A 49 -38.20 15.45 -1.77
N PHE A 50 -37.51 16.51 -1.34
CA PHE A 50 -36.09 16.47 -1.07
C PHE A 50 -35.88 16.34 0.44
N THR A 51 -35.25 15.24 0.85
CA THR A 51 -34.93 15.02 2.26
C THR A 51 -33.41 14.98 2.41
N PRO A 52 -32.83 15.92 3.15
CA PRO A 52 -31.39 15.95 3.34
C PRO A 52 -30.91 14.77 4.21
N ILE A 53 -29.78 14.23 3.83
CA ILE A 53 -29.07 13.20 4.60
C ILE A 53 -27.89 13.89 5.26
N HIS A 54 -27.93 14.02 6.58
CA HIS A 54 -26.88 14.66 7.36
C HIS A 54 -26.07 13.64 8.15
N PHE A 55 -24.78 13.94 8.28
CA PHE A 55 -23.92 13.31 9.26
C PHE A 55 -23.37 14.38 10.20
N ARG A 56 -23.88 14.43 11.43
CA ARG A 56 -23.65 15.54 12.37
C ARG A 56 -24.10 16.86 11.72
N GLU A 57 -23.16 17.83 11.55
CA GLU A 57 -23.41 19.15 10.97
C GLU A 57 -23.17 19.20 9.45
N GLN A 58 -22.77 18.09 8.84
CA GLN A 58 -22.43 18.02 7.42
C GLN A 58 -23.52 17.33 6.60
N SER A 59 -23.94 17.95 5.51
CA SER A 59 -24.84 17.32 4.53
C SER A 59 -24.06 16.34 3.67
N ILE A 60 -24.47 15.06 3.68
CA ILE A 60 -23.85 14.00 2.86
C ILE A 60 -24.54 13.94 1.49
N GLY A 61 -25.81 14.36 1.43
CA GLY A 61 -26.59 14.29 0.20
C GLY A 61 -28.08 14.48 0.44
N TYR A 62 -28.86 14.11 -0.54
CA TYR A 62 -30.31 14.23 -0.51
C TYR A 62 -30.97 12.94 -1.01
N LEU A 63 -32.04 12.54 -0.34
CA LEU A 63 -32.98 11.56 -0.85
C LEU A 63 -34.08 12.32 -1.62
N VAL A 64 -34.24 12.03 -2.89
CA VAL A 64 -35.25 12.66 -3.74
C VAL A 64 -36.34 11.63 -4.06
N MET A 65 -37.58 11.97 -3.75
CA MET A 65 -38.72 11.13 -4.05
C MET A 65 -39.73 11.88 -4.93
N LYS A 66 -40.14 11.21 -6.00
CA LYS A 66 -41.12 11.72 -6.96
C LYS A 66 -42.51 11.22 -6.58
N ASN A 67 -43.49 12.13 -6.49
CA ASN A 67 -44.90 11.84 -6.23
C ASN A 67 -45.14 11.00 -4.94
N GLY A 68 -44.28 11.21 -3.95
CA GLY A 68 -44.32 10.50 -2.67
C GLY A 68 -45.46 10.93 -1.72
N ARG A 69 -46.62 11.38 -2.25
CA ARG A 69 -47.74 11.96 -1.47
C ARG A 69 -48.24 11.03 -0.37
N PHE A 70 -48.21 9.70 -0.61
CA PHE A 70 -48.60 8.67 0.38
C PHE A 70 -47.61 8.60 1.57
N LEU A 71 -46.42 9.14 1.44
CA LEU A 71 -45.40 9.11 2.51
C LEU A 71 -45.57 10.24 3.52
N TYR A 72 -46.24 11.32 3.14
CA TYR A 72 -46.50 12.45 4.06
C TYR A 72 -47.38 12.07 5.23
N ASP A 73 -48.38 11.22 4.98
CA ASP A 73 -49.32 10.76 6.00
C ASP A 73 -48.95 9.38 6.58
N ASN A 74 -47.79 8.86 6.21
CA ASN A 74 -47.35 7.53 6.63
C ASN A 74 -46.31 7.65 7.75
N PRO A 75 -46.61 7.20 8.98
CA PRO A 75 -45.67 7.27 10.11
C PRO A 75 -44.37 6.49 9.86
N TYR A 76 -44.38 5.48 8.98
CA TYR A 76 -43.17 4.69 8.65
C TYR A 76 -42.16 5.46 7.80
N TYR A 77 -42.50 6.60 7.23
CA TYR A 77 -41.56 7.41 6.46
C TYR A 77 -40.33 7.83 7.29
N TYR A 78 -40.59 8.31 8.51
CA TYR A 78 -39.52 8.73 9.41
C TYR A 78 -38.65 7.57 9.84
N ASP A 79 -39.23 6.39 10.05
CA ASP A 79 -38.50 5.19 10.42
C ASP A 79 -37.59 4.71 9.27
N ILE A 80 -38.09 4.71 8.05
CA ILE A 80 -37.32 4.35 6.84
C ILE A 80 -36.18 5.35 6.64
N HIS A 81 -36.49 6.65 6.68
CA HIS A 81 -35.47 7.70 6.55
C HIS A 81 -34.40 7.58 7.65
N SER A 82 -34.81 7.47 8.91
CA SER A 82 -33.90 7.28 10.04
C SER A 82 -33.03 6.03 9.87
N THR A 83 -33.59 4.93 9.37
CA THR A 83 -32.85 3.70 9.14
C THR A 83 -31.81 3.87 8.02
N ILE A 84 -32.19 4.54 6.91
CA ILE A 84 -31.26 4.85 5.81
C ILE A 84 -30.10 5.71 6.34
N VAL A 85 -30.41 6.80 7.04
CA VAL A 85 -29.39 7.69 7.58
C VAL A 85 -28.44 6.96 8.52
N LYS A 86 -28.97 6.20 9.50
CA LYS A 86 -28.15 5.40 10.44
C LYS A 86 -27.28 4.36 9.73
N THR A 87 -27.81 3.71 8.69
CA THR A 87 -27.05 2.73 7.91
C THR A 87 -25.89 3.39 7.17
N LEU A 88 -26.15 4.53 6.51
CA LEU A 88 -25.11 5.29 5.81
C LEU A 88 -24.07 5.83 6.79
N GLU A 89 -24.49 6.36 7.94
CA GLU A 89 -23.56 6.78 8.99
C GLU A 89 -22.66 5.64 9.47
N THR A 90 -23.23 4.47 9.68
CA THR A 90 -22.48 3.30 10.13
C THR A 90 -21.45 2.86 9.10
N GLN A 91 -21.85 2.78 7.84
CA GLN A 91 -20.95 2.42 6.74
C GLN A 91 -19.83 3.47 6.57
N PHE A 92 -20.18 4.75 6.69
CA PHE A 92 -19.19 5.81 6.58
C PHE A 92 -18.15 5.77 7.72
N LYS A 93 -18.61 5.59 8.97
CA LYS A 93 -17.72 5.40 10.12
C LYS A 93 -16.82 4.19 9.96
N GLN A 94 -17.38 3.08 9.50
CA GLN A 94 -16.61 1.86 9.25
C GLN A 94 -15.52 2.10 8.21
N LYS A 95 -15.84 2.79 7.11
CA LYS A 95 -14.87 3.13 6.06
C LYS A 95 -13.76 4.05 6.57
N GLN A 96 -14.10 5.05 7.40
CA GLN A 96 -13.09 5.91 8.02
C GLN A 96 -12.16 5.11 8.95
N LEU A 97 -12.72 4.21 9.76
CA LEU A 97 -11.93 3.34 10.64
C LEU A 97 -10.99 2.42 9.85
N GLU A 98 -11.49 1.82 8.77
CA GLU A 98 -10.67 1.01 7.86
C GLU A 98 -9.52 1.82 7.24
N ASN A 99 -9.81 3.02 6.75
CA ASN A 99 -8.80 3.91 6.19
C ASN A 99 -7.75 4.34 7.24
N ALA A 100 -8.19 4.68 8.44
CA ALA A 100 -7.29 5.02 9.54
C ALA A 100 -6.43 3.82 9.97
N ALA A 101 -7.03 2.63 10.07
CA ALA A 101 -6.31 1.40 10.37
C ALA A 101 -5.27 1.07 9.29
N ASN A 102 -5.62 1.21 8.00
CA ASN A 102 -4.69 0.99 6.89
C ASN A 102 -3.54 2.01 6.91
N LYS A 103 -3.81 3.29 7.19
CA LYS A 103 -2.75 4.31 7.36
C LYS A 103 -1.82 3.96 8.52
N LEU A 104 -2.37 3.57 9.66
CA LEU A 104 -1.58 3.14 10.82
C LEU A 104 -0.74 1.90 10.50
N GLN A 105 -1.32 0.92 9.81
CA GLN A 105 -0.61 -0.29 9.40
C GLN A 105 0.52 0.01 8.40
N MET A 106 0.31 0.94 7.46
CA MET A 106 1.37 1.41 6.56
C MET A 106 2.53 2.04 7.34
N LEU A 107 2.23 2.95 8.29
CA LEU A 107 3.25 3.57 9.14
C LEU A 107 3.97 2.55 10.03
N TYR A 108 3.26 1.55 10.52
CA TYR A 108 3.80 0.49 11.37
C TYR A 108 4.74 -0.45 10.62
N ASN A 109 4.49 -0.69 9.33
CA ASN A 109 5.25 -1.62 8.49
C ASN A 109 6.35 -0.98 7.65
N ARG A 110 6.53 0.35 7.72
CA ARG A 110 7.56 1.07 6.97
C ARG A 110 8.69 1.53 7.89
N ASP A 111 9.91 1.51 7.35
CA ASP A 111 11.07 2.12 8.01
C ASP A 111 10.99 3.64 7.86
N PRO A 112 11.06 4.41 8.96
CA PRO A 112 10.84 5.86 8.90
C PRO A 112 11.93 6.62 8.15
N LEU A 113 13.15 6.06 8.03
CA LEU A 113 14.24 6.70 7.31
C LEU A 113 14.16 6.41 5.81
N THR A 114 13.98 5.15 5.44
CA THR A 114 14.13 4.69 4.06
C THR A 114 12.82 4.55 3.31
N GLY A 115 11.69 4.50 4.01
CA GLY A 115 10.35 4.33 3.43
C GLY A 115 10.00 2.93 2.93
N ILE A 116 10.96 1.99 2.82
CA ILE A 116 10.71 0.59 2.48
C ILE A 116 10.14 -0.19 3.67
N CYS A 117 9.82 -1.47 3.50
CA CYS A 117 9.38 -2.29 4.63
C CYS A 117 10.40 -2.29 5.77
N ASN A 118 9.91 -2.35 7.01
CA ASN A 118 10.73 -2.50 8.21
C ASN A 118 10.76 -3.97 8.67
N ARG A 119 11.46 -4.24 9.78
CA ARG A 119 11.56 -5.58 10.39
C ARG A 119 10.21 -6.15 10.82
N ILE A 120 9.24 -5.31 11.16
CA ILE A 120 7.88 -5.77 11.53
C ILE A 120 7.18 -6.30 10.29
N ALA A 121 7.28 -5.60 9.15
CA ALA A 121 6.76 -6.06 7.88
C ALA A 121 7.38 -7.40 7.43
N TYR A 122 8.65 -7.66 7.77
CA TYR A 122 9.24 -8.98 7.55
C TYR A 122 8.43 -10.08 8.24
N THR A 123 8.05 -9.86 9.51
CA THR A 123 7.29 -10.83 10.30
C THR A 123 5.84 -10.94 9.84
N ASP A 124 5.18 -9.81 9.60
CA ASP A 124 3.73 -9.75 9.42
C ASP A 124 3.29 -9.92 7.96
N ILE A 125 4.18 -9.60 7.01
CA ILE A 125 3.87 -9.63 5.58
C ILE A 125 4.73 -10.67 4.84
N ILE A 126 6.06 -10.59 4.98
CA ILE A 126 6.98 -11.38 4.15
C ILE A 126 6.95 -12.85 4.54
N ARG A 127 7.01 -13.17 5.84
CA ARG A 127 6.91 -14.56 6.31
C ARG A 127 5.60 -15.26 5.89
N PRO A 128 4.40 -14.66 6.07
CA PRO A 128 3.16 -15.27 5.59
C PRO A 128 3.09 -15.38 4.06
N ALA A 129 3.66 -14.40 3.34
CA ALA A 129 3.74 -14.47 1.89
C ALA A 129 4.62 -15.64 1.44
N PHE A 130 5.80 -15.81 2.05
CA PHE A 130 6.68 -16.94 1.78
C PHE A 130 5.97 -18.28 1.99
N ALA A 131 5.31 -18.49 3.13
CA ALA A 131 4.59 -19.73 3.43
C ALA A 131 3.55 -20.06 2.35
N LYS A 132 2.78 -19.05 1.89
CA LYS A 132 1.80 -19.23 0.79
C LYS A 132 2.44 -19.62 -0.54
N TYR A 133 3.63 -19.11 -0.86
CA TYR A 133 4.33 -19.50 -2.09
C TYR A 133 4.95 -20.90 -1.95
N GLN A 134 5.48 -21.23 -0.78
CA GLN A 134 6.03 -22.54 -0.48
C GLN A 134 4.95 -23.65 -0.57
N GLU A 135 3.77 -23.43 0.03
CA GLU A 135 2.62 -24.34 -0.10
C GLU A 135 2.20 -24.57 -1.55
N LYS A 136 2.36 -23.58 -2.42
CA LYS A 136 2.05 -23.67 -3.86
C LYS A 136 3.20 -24.28 -4.68
N GLY A 137 4.30 -24.67 -4.06
CA GLY A 137 5.49 -25.17 -4.76
C GLY A 137 6.18 -24.12 -5.64
N ILE A 138 6.04 -22.82 -5.31
CA ILE A 138 6.63 -21.72 -6.07
C ILE A 138 8.00 -21.39 -5.49
N ALA A 139 9.03 -21.48 -6.33
CA ALA A 139 10.39 -21.11 -5.96
C ALA A 139 10.50 -19.60 -5.70
N CYS A 140 11.18 -19.24 -4.62
CA CYS A 140 11.44 -17.86 -4.22
C CYS A 140 12.95 -17.60 -4.13
N ALA A 141 13.36 -16.35 -4.18
CA ALA A 141 14.70 -15.92 -3.80
C ALA A 141 14.64 -15.09 -2.53
N LEU A 142 15.57 -15.35 -1.63
CA LEU A 142 15.89 -14.51 -0.48
C LEU A 142 17.23 -13.86 -0.73
N VAL A 143 17.29 -12.57 -0.48
CA VAL A 143 18.47 -11.74 -0.67
C VAL A 143 18.81 -11.08 0.64
N PHE A 144 20.05 -11.20 1.08
CA PHE A 144 20.56 -10.44 2.23
C PHE A 144 21.60 -9.43 1.73
N VAL A 145 21.47 -8.18 2.17
CA VAL A 145 22.32 -7.06 1.75
C VAL A 145 22.84 -6.33 2.97
N ASP A 146 24.12 -6.00 2.96
CA ASP A 146 24.80 -5.22 4.01
C ASP A 146 25.60 -4.11 3.36
N ALA A 147 25.55 -2.89 3.91
CA ALA A 147 26.35 -1.76 3.44
C ALA A 147 27.79 -1.92 3.93
N ASP A 148 28.74 -2.05 3.00
CA ASP A 148 30.14 -2.27 3.33
C ASP A 148 30.74 -1.04 4.05
N ASP A 149 31.44 -1.31 5.17
CA ASP A 149 32.18 -0.32 5.95
C ASP A 149 31.32 0.90 6.41
N PHE A 150 29.98 0.70 6.59
CA PHE A 150 29.00 1.74 6.90
C PHE A 150 29.37 2.54 8.17
N LYS A 151 29.94 1.90 9.19
CA LYS A 151 30.44 2.59 10.37
C LYS A 151 31.53 3.61 10.00
N SER A 152 32.45 3.24 9.12
CA SER A 152 33.51 4.14 8.66
C SER A 152 32.94 5.33 7.87
N VAL A 153 31.88 5.12 7.11
CA VAL A 153 31.16 6.20 6.41
C VAL A 153 30.60 7.19 7.43
N ASN A 154 29.91 6.71 8.48
CA ASN A 154 29.38 7.56 9.55
C ASN A 154 30.50 8.31 10.30
N ASP A 155 31.58 7.61 10.64
CA ASP A 155 32.71 8.20 11.39
C ASP A 155 33.42 9.27 10.57
N THR A 156 33.44 9.16 9.22
CA THR A 156 34.16 10.08 8.33
C THR A 156 33.29 11.25 7.87
N TYR A 157 32.02 10.99 7.51
CA TYR A 157 31.14 11.97 6.85
C TYR A 157 29.94 12.40 7.70
N GLY A 158 29.79 11.79 8.89
CA GLY A 158 28.66 12.06 9.79
C GLY A 158 27.42 11.24 9.50
N HIS A 159 26.54 11.16 10.50
CA HIS A 159 25.32 10.34 10.44
C HIS A 159 24.33 10.77 9.34
N GLU A 160 24.22 12.08 9.08
CA GLU A 160 23.32 12.59 8.04
C GLU A 160 23.73 12.08 6.65
N PHE A 161 25.03 11.99 6.38
CA PHE A 161 25.52 11.40 5.14
C PHE A 161 25.26 9.89 5.09
N GLY A 162 25.48 9.17 6.20
CA GLY A 162 25.15 7.76 6.31
C GLY A 162 23.67 7.49 6.06
N ASP A 163 22.77 8.33 6.59
CA ASP A 163 21.34 8.23 6.35
C ASP A 163 21.00 8.37 4.85
N GLN A 164 21.64 9.32 4.14
CA GLN A 164 21.45 9.45 2.68
C GLN A 164 21.93 8.20 1.92
N VAL A 165 23.03 7.58 2.36
CA VAL A 165 23.52 6.32 1.79
C VAL A 165 22.49 5.20 1.97
N LEU A 166 21.91 5.04 3.18
CA LEU A 166 20.88 4.04 3.45
C LEU A 166 19.61 4.29 2.63
N ILE A 167 19.16 5.54 2.53
CA ILE A 167 18.03 5.93 1.70
C ILE A 167 18.28 5.53 0.24
N ARG A 168 19.49 5.80 -0.25
CA ARG A 168 19.85 5.51 -1.64
C ARG A 168 19.92 4.01 -1.92
N ILE A 169 20.49 3.23 -1.00
CA ILE A 169 20.48 1.76 -1.09
C ILE A 169 19.04 1.25 -1.17
N ALA A 170 18.19 1.68 -0.25
CA ALA A 170 16.80 1.28 -0.19
C ALA A 170 16.03 1.58 -1.49
N GLN A 171 16.20 2.80 -2.03
CA GLN A 171 15.59 3.20 -3.30
C GLN A 171 15.99 2.28 -4.45
N ILE A 172 17.29 2.00 -4.61
CA ILE A 172 17.77 1.15 -5.70
C ILE A 172 17.29 -0.29 -5.51
N LEU A 173 17.28 -0.81 -4.29
CA LEU A 173 16.75 -2.13 -3.99
C LEU A 173 15.26 -2.25 -4.33
N GLU A 174 14.46 -1.22 -4.02
CA GLU A 174 13.01 -1.19 -4.28
C GLU A 174 12.72 -0.99 -5.79
N GLU A 175 13.44 -0.10 -6.48
CA GLU A 175 13.27 0.14 -7.92
C GLU A 175 13.60 -1.09 -8.77
N GLU A 176 14.60 -1.86 -8.38
CA GLU A 176 14.98 -3.11 -9.06
C GLU A 176 14.16 -4.32 -8.60
N CYS A 177 13.34 -4.16 -7.55
CA CYS A 177 12.55 -5.24 -6.97
C CYS A 177 11.55 -5.79 -8.00
N PRO A 178 11.50 -7.11 -8.24
CA PRO A 178 10.51 -7.72 -9.12
C PRO A 178 9.09 -7.50 -8.63
N GLN A 179 8.11 -7.54 -9.54
CA GLN A 179 6.69 -7.51 -9.16
C GLN A 179 6.38 -8.60 -8.12
N GLN A 180 5.56 -8.26 -7.13
CA GLN A 180 5.20 -9.11 -6.00
C GLN A 180 6.38 -9.43 -5.05
N GLY A 181 7.53 -8.81 -5.25
CA GLY A 181 8.65 -8.87 -4.31
C GLY A 181 8.49 -7.85 -3.19
N TYR A 182 9.31 -8.02 -2.17
CA TYR A 182 9.40 -7.12 -1.02
C TYR A 182 10.85 -6.80 -0.74
N VAL A 183 11.11 -5.56 -0.36
CA VAL A 183 12.39 -5.11 0.17
C VAL A 183 12.18 -4.54 1.56
N CYS A 184 13.01 -4.93 2.50
CA CYS A 184 12.88 -4.61 3.91
C CYS A 184 14.22 -4.12 4.47
N ARG A 185 14.19 -3.08 5.29
CA ARG A 185 15.32 -2.74 6.16
C ARG A 185 15.21 -3.57 7.44
N TYR A 186 16.13 -4.53 7.59
CA TYR A 186 16.06 -5.51 8.67
C TYR A 186 16.82 -5.08 9.92
N GLY A 187 17.92 -4.37 9.75
CA GLY A 187 18.77 -3.82 10.81
C GLY A 187 19.29 -2.43 10.44
N GLY A 188 20.31 -1.94 11.12
CA GLY A 188 20.91 -0.62 10.89
C GLY A 188 21.29 -0.38 9.43
N ASP A 189 22.18 -1.22 8.90
CA ASP A 189 22.72 -1.20 7.54
C ASP A 189 22.40 -2.48 6.74
N GLU A 190 21.50 -3.31 7.28
CA GLU A 190 21.10 -4.59 6.73
C GLU A 190 19.75 -4.51 6.04
N PHE A 191 19.64 -5.10 4.84
CA PHE A 191 18.43 -5.15 4.05
C PHE A 191 18.13 -6.58 3.59
N ILE A 192 16.85 -6.89 3.44
CA ILE A 192 16.37 -8.18 2.95
C ILE A 192 15.51 -7.95 1.71
N GLY A 193 15.70 -8.77 0.69
CA GLY A 193 14.81 -8.93 -0.46
C GLY A 193 14.12 -10.27 -0.45
N PHE A 194 12.85 -10.32 -0.78
CA PHE A 194 12.07 -11.52 -1.00
C PHE A 194 11.37 -11.45 -2.36
N PHE A 195 11.59 -12.42 -3.23
CA PHE A 195 11.06 -12.44 -4.60
C PHE A 195 10.43 -13.79 -4.93
N PRO A 196 9.12 -13.88 -5.16
CA PRO A 196 8.50 -15.10 -5.67
C PRO A 196 8.79 -15.31 -7.17
N TYR A 197 8.53 -16.51 -7.66
CA TYR A 197 8.78 -16.90 -9.07
C TYR A 197 10.24 -16.72 -9.49
N ALA A 198 11.15 -16.90 -8.56
CA ALA A 198 12.57 -16.71 -8.77
C ALA A 198 13.19 -17.85 -9.57
N THR A 199 14.21 -17.52 -10.33
CA THR A 199 15.15 -18.45 -10.93
C THR A 199 16.56 -17.92 -10.67
N SER A 200 17.58 -18.79 -10.73
CA SER A 200 18.97 -18.38 -10.57
C SER A 200 19.34 -17.21 -11.48
N LYS A 201 18.89 -17.22 -12.74
CA LYS A 201 19.12 -16.15 -13.69
C LYS A 201 18.47 -14.83 -13.25
N LYS A 202 17.22 -14.84 -12.79
CA LYS A 202 16.50 -13.62 -12.33
C LYS A 202 17.16 -13.05 -11.08
N ALA A 203 17.52 -13.91 -10.14
CA ALA A 203 18.20 -13.52 -8.92
C ALA A 203 19.57 -12.88 -9.23
N GLN A 204 20.35 -13.49 -10.10
CA GLN A 204 21.64 -12.93 -10.56
C GLN A 204 21.47 -11.59 -11.28
N GLN A 205 20.49 -11.47 -12.17
CA GLN A 205 20.21 -10.21 -12.85
C GLN A 205 19.82 -9.08 -11.88
N TYR A 206 19.08 -9.40 -10.82
CA TYR A 206 18.74 -8.43 -9.78
C TYR A 206 20.02 -7.95 -9.06
N THR A 207 20.84 -8.88 -8.56
CA THR A 207 22.07 -8.52 -7.84
C THR A 207 23.02 -7.72 -8.70
N ASP A 208 23.22 -8.12 -9.96
CA ASP A 208 24.11 -7.41 -10.91
C ASP A 208 23.65 -5.97 -11.16
N ARG A 209 22.33 -5.76 -11.35
CA ARG A 209 21.78 -4.40 -11.55
C ARG A 209 21.92 -3.55 -10.30
N VAL A 210 21.57 -4.07 -9.14
CA VAL A 210 21.72 -3.34 -7.86
C VAL A 210 23.18 -2.96 -7.60
N GLN A 211 24.09 -3.92 -7.72
CA GLN A 211 25.54 -3.65 -7.52
C GLN A 211 26.07 -2.65 -8.53
N SER A 212 25.73 -2.78 -9.81
CA SER A 212 26.18 -1.87 -10.85
C SER A 212 25.72 -0.43 -10.61
N ARG A 213 24.47 -0.25 -10.15
CA ARG A 213 23.92 1.08 -9.87
C ARG A 213 24.58 1.72 -8.66
N LEU A 214 24.70 1.00 -7.56
CA LEU A 214 25.31 1.50 -6.34
C LEU A 214 26.82 1.79 -6.51
N THR A 215 27.54 0.92 -7.24
CA THR A 215 28.97 1.14 -7.54
C THR A 215 29.19 2.43 -8.33
N LYS A 216 28.30 2.79 -9.26
CA LYS A 216 28.38 4.07 -10.01
C LYS A 216 28.25 5.29 -9.09
N GLU A 217 27.64 5.13 -7.93
CA GLU A 217 27.45 6.17 -6.93
C GLU A 217 28.50 6.06 -5.78
N ASN A 218 29.54 5.23 -5.96
CA ASN A 218 30.57 4.93 -4.94
C ASN A 218 30.00 4.32 -3.64
N ILE A 219 28.85 3.68 -3.70
CA ILE A 219 28.25 2.96 -2.58
C ILE A 219 28.59 1.46 -2.75
N MET A 220 29.26 0.92 -1.75
CA MET A 220 29.66 -0.48 -1.75
C MET A 220 28.74 -1.29 -0.85
N ILE A 221 28.27 -2.41 -1.37
CA ILE A 221 27.41 -3.37 -0.63
C ILE A 221 27.89 -4.79 -0.85
N SER A 222 27.63 -5.65 0.11
CA SER A 222 27.75 -7.09 -0.03
C SER A 222 26.37 -7.72 -0.14
N ILE A 223 26.17 -8.63 -1.08
CA ILE A 223 24.87 -9.26 -1.37
C ILE A 223 25.04 -10.77 -1.33
N GLY A 224 24.20 -11.44 -0.55
CA GLY A 224 24.04 -12.90 -0.61
C GLY A 224 22.65 -13.26 -1.10
N VAL A 225 22.56 -14.32 -1.85
CA VAL A 225 21.30 -14.84 -2.40
C VAL A 225 21.15 -16.30 -2.07
N GLU A 226 19.94 -16.69 -1.71
CA GLU A 226 19.54 -18.09 -1.58
C GLU A 226 18.23 -18.32 -2.32
N LEU A 227 18.14 -19.45 -3.03
CA LEU A 227 16.93 -19.86 -3.74
C LEU A 227 16.23 -20.96 -2.96
N THR A 228 14.94 -20.81 -2.79
CA THR A 228 14.13 -21.86 -2.18
C THR A 228 13.75 -22.91 -3.20
N PHE A 229 13.62 -24.15 -2.73
CA PHE A 229 13.18 -25.24 -3.57
C PHE A 229 11.67 -25.42 -3.46
N ALA A 230 11.03 -25.75 -4.57
CA ALA A 230 9.63 -26.12 -4.59
C ALA A 230 9.43 -27.40 -3.72
N GLY A 231 8.60 -27.27 -2.68
CA GLY A 231 8.36 -28.39 -1.74
C GLY A 231 9.44 -28.57 -0.66
N GLY A 232 10.34 -27.59 -0.47
CA GLY A 232 11.26 -27.57 0.67
C GLY A 232 10.50 -27.45 2.00
N GLU A 233 11.07 -28.03 3.06
CA GLU A 233 10.50 -27.96 4.42
C GLU A 233 11.13 -26.85 5.26
N GLU A 234 12.20 -26.22 4.75
CA GLU A 234 12.94 -25.19 5.46
C GLU A 234 12.09 -23.93 5.64
N THR A 235 12.28 -23.27 6.76
CA THR A 235 11.66 -22.00 7.09
C THR A 235 12.32 -20.83 6.35
N ILE A 236 11.63 -19.73 6.25
CA ILE A 236 12.18 -18.48 5.67
C ILE A 236 13.46 -18.04 6.40
N ASP A 237 13.54 -18.27 7.73
CA ASP A 237 14.69 -17.86 8.53
C ASP A 237 15.92 -18.72 8.25
N GLU A 238 15.74 -19.99 7.95
CA GLU A 238 16.82 -20.88 7.53
C GLU A 238 17.39 -20.47 6.18
N TYR A 239 16.51 -20.19 5.18
CA TYR A 239 16.95 -19.65 3.89
C TYR A 239 17.61 -18.28 4.03
N LEU A 240 17.10 -17.42 4.91
CA LEU A 240 17.69 -16.11 5.17
C LEU A 240 19.09 -16.24 5.79
N SER A 241 19.28 -17.19 6.71
CA SER A 241 20.58 -17.49 7.29
C SER A 241 21.58 -17.98 6.24
N LEU A 242 21.14 -18.77 5.25
CA LEU A 242 21.99 -19.18 4.14
C LEU A 242 22.36 -17.99 3.23
N ALA A 243 21.40 -17.09 2.96
CA ALA A 243 21.66 -15.88 2.20
C ALA A 243 22.68 -14.97 2.93
N ASP A 244 22.56 -14.80 4.24
CA ASP A 244 23.52 -14.08 5.08
C ASP A 244 24.91 -14.69 5.02
N GLN A 245 25.03 -16.02 5.15
CA GLN A 245 26.31 -16.72 5.00
C GLN A 245 26.94 -16.49 3.62
N ASN A 246 26.14 -16.51 2.55
CA ASN A 246 26.61 -16.22 1.20
C ASN A 246 27.11 -14.78 1.06
N MET A 247 26.38 -13.81 1.64
CA MET A 247 26.78 -12.41 1.71
C MET A 247 28.10 -12.24 2.47
N TYR A 248 28.24 -12.87 3.63
CA TYR A 248 29.47 -12.80 4.44
C TYR A 248 30.69 -13.36 3.71
N ARG A 249 30.54 -14.48 2.99
CA ARG A 249 31.62 -15.03 2.14
C ARG A 249 32.06 -14.04 1.07
N GLN A 250 31.10 -13.38 0.41
CA GLN A 250 31.38 -12.34 -0.59
C GLN A 250 32.14 -11.17 0.04
N LYS A 251 31.73 -10.74 1.23
CA LYS A 251 32.38 -9.65 1.98
C LYS A 251 33.83 -9.99 2.34
N GLN A 252 34.09 -11.25 2.74
CA GLN A 252 35.46 -11.71 3.03
C GLN A 252 36.37 -11.72 1.80
N MET A 253 35.88 -12.31 0.69
CA MET A 253 36.66 -12.36 -0.57
C MET A 253 37.05 -10.96 -1.07
N ARG A 254 36.15 -9.98 -0.94
CA ARG A 254 36.46 -8.58 -1.30
C ARG A 254 37.51 -7.96 -0.40
N LYS A 255 37.47 -8.20 0.92
CA LYS A 255 38.48 -7.70 1.85
C LYS A 255 39.86 -8.30 1.58
N GLU A 256 39.94 -9.58 1.26
CA GLU A 256 41.18 -10.24 0.89
C GLU A 256 41.75 -9.72 -0.43
N SER A 257 40.91 -9.50 -1.43
CA SER A 257 41.31 -8.94 -2.72
C SER A 257 41.88 -7.52 -2.60
N ARG A 258 41.34 -6.70 -1.70
CA ARG A 258 41.87 -5.34 -1.42
C ARG A 258 43.24 -5.37 -0.74
N LYS A 259 43.46 -6.28 0.22
CA LYS A 259 44.76 -6.44 0.93
C LYS A 259 45.88 -6.91 0.02
N ASN A 260 45.57 -7.58 -1.09
CA ASN A 260 46.58 -8.10 -2.03
C ASN A 260 46.96 -7.06 -3.13
N ILE A 261 46.33 -5.91 -3.14
CA ILE A 261 46.59 -4.81 -4.11
C ILE A 261 47.36 -3.66 -3.47
N GLU A 262 47.36 -3.57 -2.12
CA GLU A 262 48.24 -2.67 -1.33
C GLU A 262 49.60 -3.32 -1.05
#